data_f43d4ba88f9b225d7614f31df38187b0
#
_entry.id   f43d4ba88f9b225d7614f31df38187b0
#
_cell.length_a   1.000
_cell.length_b   1.000
_cell.length_c   1.000
_cell.angle_alpha   90.00
_cell.angle_beta   90.00
_cell.angle_gamma   90.00
#
_symmetry.space_group_name_H-M   'P 1'
#
loop_
_entity.id
_entity.type
_entity.pdbx_description
1 polymer ?
#
loop_
_entity_poly.entity_id
_entity_poly.type
_entity_poly.pdbx_seq_one_letter_code
_entity_poly.pdbx_strand_id
1 'polypeptide(L)'
;MKLYYSKTSPYSRKVRLMIHEKGLQPGINCIACNPFDKVPELEAANPLGKVPTLILGDGSSLYDSPVICAYLDTLAPDRLIPEAEPDTNMERWNILRWEALCDGMLDATYNIVMERRRDTLEQSAGWIKQWKDQVTRSLDLMDASINTLPVQISLAQLSLGAALGYLDFRLPDLDWRNQCPALAAWYDDFSKRDAMQNTWPE
;
A
#
# COMPACT_ATOMS: atom_id res chain seq x y z
N MET A 1 -0.79 17.94 11.07
CA MET A 1 0.13 17.25 10.14
C MET A 1 -0.29 17.49 8.69
N LYS A 2 0.61 17.30 7.71
CA LYS A 2 0.29 17.40 6.27
C LYS A 2 0.75 16.12 5.58
N LEU A 3 -0.11 15.50 4.78
CA LEU A 3 0.23 14.32 3.97
C LEU A 3 0.26 14.70 2.49
N TYR A 4 1.43 14.66 1.87
CA TYR A 4 1.55 14.69 0.42
C TYR A 4 1.25 13.28 -0.13
N TYR A 5 0.31 13.21 -1.08
CA TYR A 5 -0.15 11.94 -1.65
C TYR A 5 -0.52 12.08 -3.12
N SER A 6 -0.52 10.97 -3.85
CA SER A 6 -1.15 10.91 -5.18
C SER A 6 -2.36 9.98 -5.12
N LYS A 7 -3.44 10.36 -5.79
CA LYS A 7 -4.68 9.57 -5.87
C LYS A 7 -4.44 8.18 -6.49
N THR A 8 -3.49 8.09 -7.41
CA THR A 8 -3.16 6.84 -8.10
C THR A 8 -2.06 6.02 -7.43
N SER A 9 -1.42 6.51 -6.36
CA SER A 9 -0.35 5.81 -5.67
C SER A 9 -0.91 4.78 -4.68
N PRO A 10 -0.55 3.48 -4.81
CA PRO A 10 -1.01 2.46 -3.89
C PRO A 10 -0.38 2.61 -2.49
N TYR A 11 0.86 3.10 -2.42
CA TYR A 11 1.54 3.39 -1.15
C TYR A 11 0.87 4.55 -0.41
N SER A 12 0.45 5.59 -1.15
CA SER A 12 -0.37 6.67 -0.57
C SER A 12 -1.74 6.16 -0.14
N ARG A 13 -2.33 5.23 -0.89
CA ARG A 13 -3.61 4.60 -0.53
C ARG A 13 -3.50 3.86 0.79
N LYS A 14 -2.44 3.05 0.99
CA LYS A 14 -2.18 2.35 2.26
C LYS A 14 -2.19 3.32 3.45
N VAL A 15 -1.48 4.44 3.33
CA VAL A 15 -1.45 5.48 4.38
C VAL A 15 -2.84 6.12 4.59
N ARG A 16 -3.57 6.40 3.51
CA ARG A 16 -4.93 6.96 3.60
C ARG A 16 -5.90 5.97 4.25
N LEU A 17 -5.79 4.68 3.96
CA LEU A 17 -6.55 3.62 4.65
C LEU A 17 -6.25 3.64 6.15
N MET A 18 -4.98 3.69 6.55
CA MET A 18 -4.56 3.80 7.96
C MET A 18 -5.19 5.03 8.62
N ILE A 19 -5.16 6.19 7.98
CA ILE A 19 -5.76 7.43 8.50
C ILE A 19 -7.27 7.25 8.73
N HIS A 20 -7.97 6.62 7.79
CA HIS A 20 -9.41 6.37 7.92
C HIS A 20 -9.74 5.39 9.03
N GLU A 21 -9.09 4.23 9.07
CA GLU A 21 -9.35 3.18 10.07
C GLU A 21 -9.03 3.65 11.50
N LYS A 22 -8.07 4.56 11.65
CA LYS A 22 -7.67 5.15 12.94
C LYS A 22 -8.45 6.42 13.30
N GLY A 23 -9.36 6.89 12.44
CA GLY A 23 -10.12 8.13 12.70
C GLY A 23 -9.27 9.40 12.76
N LEU A 24 -8.12 9.45 12.07
CA LEU A 24 -7.14 10.54 12.15
C LEU A 24 -7.38 11.67 11.15
N GLN A 25 -8.43 11.59 10.32
CA GLN A 25 -8.72 12.58 9.27
C GLN A 25 -8.75 14.03 9.77
N PRO A 26 -9.34 14.35 10.94
CA PRO A 26 -9.40 15.75 11.41
C PRO A 26 -8.03 16.38 11.70
N GLY A 27 -7.03 15.56 11.99
CA GLY A 27 -5.67 15.99 12.36
C GLY A 27 -4.68 16.07 11.20
N ILE A 28 -5.07 15.64 9.99
CA ILE A 28 -4.15 15.48 8.85
C ILE A 28 -4.70 16.16 7.60
N ASN A 29 -4.04 17.23 7.17
CA ASN A 29 -4.34 17.90 5.90
C ASN A 29 -3.74 17.10 4.74
N CYS A 30 -4.56 16.46 3.91
CA CYS A 30 -4.15 15.68 2.76
C CYS A 30 -4.00 16.57 1.53
N ILE A 31 -2.78 16.69 0.99
CA ILE A 31 -2.43 17.51 -0.17
C ILE A 31 -2.15 16.58 -1.36
N ALA A 32 -3.07 16.60 -2.32
CA ALA A 32 -2.88 15.82 -3.56
C ALA A 32 -1.84 16.47 -4.46
N CYS A 33 -0.88 15.68 -4.95
CA CYS A 33 0.12 16.12 -5.92
C CYS A 33 0.51 14.96 -6.85
N ASN A 34 1.07 15.32 -8.00
CA ASN A 34 1.69 14.34 -8.89
C ASN A 34 3.21 14.35 -8.62
N PRO A 35 3.80 13.24 -8.15
CA PRO A 35 5.24 13.18 -7.83
C PRO A 35 6.15 13.24 -9.05
N PHE A 36 5.61 13.17 -10.28
CA PHE A 36 6.37 13.38 -11.53
C PHE A 36 6.48 14.84 -11.91
N ASP A 37 5.68 15.72 -11.29
CA ASP A 37 5.82 17.18 -11.44
C ASP A 37 6.85 17.69 -10.41
N LYS A 38 7.46 18.84 -10.69
CA LYS A 38 8.28 19.51 -9.68
C LYS A 38 7.38 20.09 -8.60
N VAL A 39 7.46 19.52 -7.40
CA VAL A 39 6.75 19.97 -6.20
C VAL A 39 7.80 20.34 -5.14
N PRO A 40 8.25 21.62 -5.10
CA PRO A 40 9.35 22.05 -4.24
C PRO A 40 9.17 21.70 -2.77
N GLU A 41 7.94 21.79 -2.26
CA GLU A 41 7.62 21.47 -0.85
C GLU A 41 7.75 19.96 -0.58
N LEU A 42 7.41 19.12 -1.55
CA LEU A 42 7.59 17.68 -1.45
C LEU A 42 9.09 17.32 -1.50
N GLU A 43 9.82 17.90 -2.43
CA GLU A 43 11.27 17.66 -2.58
C GLU A 43 12.04 18.13 -1.34
N ALA A 44 11.65 19.26 -0.74
CA ALA A 44 12.23 19.75 0.51
C ALA A 44 11.94 18.83 1.71
N ALA A 45 10.74 18.24 1.76
CA ALA A 45 10.34 17.32 2.83
C ALA A 45 10.87 15.90 2.64
N ASN A 46 11.04 15.46 1.39
CA ASN A 46 11.51 14.12 1.05
C ASN A 46 12.47 14.19 -0.14
N PRO A 47 13.78 14.02 0.07
CA PRO A 47 14.78 14.10 -1.00
C PRO A 47 14.60 13.04 -2.10
N LEU A 48 13.77 12.01 -1.88
CA LEU A 48 13.40 11.02 -2.90
C LEU A 48 12.33 11.55 -3.87
N GLY A 49 11.67 12.69 -3.55
CA GLY A 49 10.58 13.26 -4.35
C GLY A 49 9.37 12.34 -4.47
N LYS A 50 9.17 11.41 -3.54
CA LYS A 50 8.14 10.39 -3.60
C LYS A 50 6.96 10.66 -2.65
N VAL A 51 5.82 10.13 -3.02
CA VAL A 51 4.63 10.07 -2.16
C VAL A 51 4.37 8.61 -1.73
N PRO A 52 3.84 8.39 -0.51
CA PRO A 52 3.43 9.36 0.50
C PRO A 52 4.61 10.00 1.25
N THR A 53 4.42 11.24 1.68
CA THR A 53 5.32 11.94 2.62
C THR A 53 4.47 12.66 3.66
N LEU A 54 4.73 12.42 4.94
CA LEU A 54 4.01 13.01 6.07
C LEU A 54 4.89 14.06 6.75
N ILE A 55 4.42 15.32 6.80
CA ILE A 55 5.06 16.40 7.57
C ILE A 55 4.35 16.52 8.92
N LEU A 56 5.13 16.43 9.99
CA LEU A 56 4.67 16.51 11.38
C LEU A 56 4.42 17.95 11.81
N GLY A 57 3.90 18.12 13.04
CA GLY A 57 3.60 19.44 13.58
C GLY A 57 4.83 20.31 13.89
N ASP A 58 5.97 19.71 14.12
CA ASP A 58 7.27 20.36 14.35
C ASP A 58 8.04 20.67 13.04
N GLY A 59 7.47 20.30 11.88
CA GLY A 59 8.10 20.48 10.57
C GLY A 59 8.99 19.32 10.11
N SER A 60 9.26 18.34 10.96
CA SER A 60 9.96 17.12 10.54
C SER A 60 9.10 16.28 9.60
N SER A 61 9.72 15.40 8.81
CA SER A 61 9.02 14.58 7.82
C SER A 61 9.30 13.10 7.98
N LEU A 62 8.29 12.29 7.64
CA LEU A 62 8.38 10.83 7.61
C LEU A 62 8.09 10.32 6.19
N TYR A 63 8.82 9.34 5.74
CA TYR A 63 8.70 8.54 4.55
C TYR A 63 9.49 7.23 4.77
N ASP A 64 9.16 6.09 4.12
CA ASP A 64 8.07 5.87 3.20
C ASP A 64 6.78 5.36 3.88
N SER A 65 5.88 4.70 3.14
CA SER A 65 4.57 4.29 3.66
C SER A 65 4.64 3.37 4.90
N PRO A 66 5.56 2.39 5.04
CA PRO A 66 5.72 1.60 6.26
C PRO A 66 6.04 2.45 7.49
N VAL A 67 6.96 3.40 7.36
CA VAL A 67 7.35 4.30 8.46
C VAL A 67 6.18 5.19 8.87
N ILE A 68 5.46 5.76 7.88
CA ILE A 68 4.28 6.58 8.12
C ILE A 68 3.19 5.77 8.82
N CYS A 69 2.88 4.56 8.32
CA CYS A 69 1.87 3.70 8.94
C CYS A 69 2.23 3.33 10.37
N ALA A 70 3.49 2.96 10.63
CA ALA A 70 3.96 2.65 11.97
C ALA A 70 3.82 3.85 12.93
N TYR A 71 4.13 5.06 12.46
CA TYR A 71 3.94 6.29 13.25
C TYR A 71 2.45 6.57 13.51
N LEU A 72 1.61 6.56 12.47
CA LEU A 72 0.17 6.83 12.60
C LEU A 72 -0.51 5.82 13.54
N ASP A 73 -0.04 4.58 13.55
CA ASP A 73 -0.55 3.56 14.44
C ASP A 73 -0.34 3.90 15.92
N THR A 74 0.67 4.70 16.24
CA THR A 74 0.93 5.15 17.63
C THR A 74 -0.03 6.25 18.13
N LEU A 75 -0.75 6.92 17.22
CA LEU A 75 -1.54 8.11 17.55
C LEU A 75 -2.93 7.80 18.11
N ALA A 76 -3.37 6.53 18.07
CA ALA A 76 -4.65 6.10 18.62
C ALA A 76 -4.50 4.74 19.33
N PRO A 77 -5.34 4.42 20.34
CA PRO A 77 -5.16 3.27 21.21
C PRO A 77 -5.30 1.92 20.50
N ASP A 78 -6.22 1.82 19.51
CA ASP A 78 -6.48 0.59 18.78
C ASP A 78 -5.34 0.30 17.80
N ARG A 79 -4.41 -0.57 18.22
CA ARG A 79 -3.21 -0.89 17.44
C ARG A 79 -3.53 -1.81 16.26
N LEU A 80 -3.14 -1.38 15.06
CA LEU A 80 -3.16 -2.20 13.84
C LEU A 80 -1.84 -2.95 13.61
N ILE A 81 -0.82 -2.60 14.39
CA ILE A 81 0.47 -3.29 14.49
C ILE A 81 0.67 -3.60 15.98
N PRO A 82 0.63 -4.86 16.40
CA PRO A 82 0.88 -5.23 17.80
C PRO A 82 2.21 -4.65 18.31
N GLU A 83 2.26 -4.29 19.59
CA GLU A 83 3.50 -3.81 20.20
C GLU A 83 4.60 -4.88 20.17
N ALA A 84 5.84 -4.45 20.11
CA ALA A 84 6.98 -5.35 20.18
C ALA A 84 7.14 -5.81 21.63
N GLU A 85 6.71 -7.04 21.94
CA GLU A 85 7.06 -7.71 23.17
C GLU A 85 8.34 -8.56 22.97
N PRO A 86 9.20 -8.68 23.97
CA PRO A 86 10.37 -9.53 23.85
C PRO A 86 9.98 -10.99 23.60
N ASP A 87 10.59 -11.59 22.61
CA ASP A 87 10.74 -13.02 22.33
C ASP A 87 9.54 -13.87 21.84
N THR A 88 8.27 -13.42 21.81
CA THR A 88 7.17 -14.36 21.50
C THR A 88 6.08 -13.85 20.54
N ASN A 89 6.02 -12.58 20.19
CA ASN A 89 4.91 -12.11 19.39
C ASN A 89 5.14 -12.25 17.88
N MET A 90 5.00 -13.49 17.38
CA MET A 90 5.04 -13.78 15.94
C MET A 90 3.92 -13.08 15.17
N GLU A 91 2.84 -12.65 15.84
CA GLU A 91 1.74 -11.93 15.20
C GLU A 91 2.22 -10.62 14.59
N ARG A 92 2.98 -9.81 15.33
CA ARG A 92 3.59 -8.58 14.81
C ARG A 92 4.42 -8.84 13.55
N TRP A 93 5.29 -9.84 13.62
CA TRP A 93 6.17 -10.18 12.50
C TRP A 93 5.41 -10.72 11.29
N ASN A 94 4.35 -11.46 11.52
CA ASN A 94 3.45 -11.90 10.45
C ASN A 94 2.76 -10.72 9.77
N ILE A 95 2.24 -9.74 10.52
CA ILE A 95 1.62 -8.53 9.98
C ILE A 95 2.63 -7.73 9.13
N LEU A 96 3.83 -7.49 9.65
CA LEU A 96 4.89 -6.78 8.92
C LEU A 96 5.38 -7.57 7.69
N ARG A 97 5.42 -8.91 7.76
CA ARG A 97 5.73 -9.75 6.61
C ARG A 97 4.67 -9.67 5.52
N TRP A 98 3.38 -9.61 5.89
CA TRP A 98 2.30 -9.37 4.93
C TRP A 98 2.42 -7.98 4.29
N GLU A 99 2.72 -6.95 5.06
CA GLU A 99 3.00 -5.62 4.52
C GLU A 99 4.15 -5.66 3.50
N ALA A 100 5.28 -6.25 3.86
CA ALA A 100 6.44 -6.36 2.97
C ALA A 100 6.14 -7.15 1.69
N LEU A 101 5.33 -8.23 1.77
CA LEU A 101 4.89 -8.99 0.60
C LEU A 101 3.99 -8.15 -0.32
N CYS A 102 3.05 -7.40 0.26
CA CYS A 102 2.19 -6.49 -0.49
C CYS A 102 2.99 -5.37 -1.17
N ASP A 103 3.92 -4.74 -0.45
CA ASP A 103 4.76 -3.68 -0.99
C ASP A 103 5.68 -4.20 -2.11
N GLY A 104 6.27 -5.39 -1.95
CA GLY A 104 7.06 -6.02 -3.02
C GLY A 104 6.23 -6.38 -4.27
N MET A 105 4.98 -6.81 -4.09
CA MET A 105 4.05 -7.02 -5.20
C MET A 105 3.67 -5.69 -5.88
N LEU A 106 3.49 -4.62 -5.10
CA LEU A 106 3.24 -3.27 -5.62
C LEU A 106 4.43 -2.73 -6.41
N ASP A 107 5.66 -2.96 -5.94
CA ASP A 107 6.89 -2.57 -6.64
C ASP A 107 6.98 -3.26 -8.02
N ALA A 108 6.72 -4.57 -8.06
CA ALA A 108 6.67 -5.31 -9.33
C ALA A 108 5.57 -4.77 -10.26
N THR A 109 4.38 -4.51 -9.73
CA THR A 109 3.26 -3.94 -10.51
C THR A 109 3.58 -2.54 -11.03
N TYR A 110 4.15 -1.69 -10.19
CA TYR A 110 4.59 -0.35 -10.58
C TYR A 110 5.63 -0.40 -11.69
N ASN A 111 6.62 -1.28 -11.57
CA ASN A 111 7.65 -1.47 -12.58
C ASN A 111 7.07 -1.93 -13.92
N ILE A 112 6.10 -2.85 -13.92
CA ILE A 112 5.37 -3.24 -15.14
C ILE A 112 4.70 -2.02 -15.79
N VAL A 113 4.01 -1.21 -14.98
CA VAL A 113 3.32 0.00 -15.47
C VAL A 113 4.30 1.00 -16.07
N MET A 114 5.43 1.23 -15.40
CA MET A 114 6.44 2.19 -15.87
C MET A 114 7.13 1.68 -17.13
N GLU A 115 7.45 0.40 -17.21
CA GLU A 115 8.06 -0.19 -18.41
C GLU A 115 7.11 -0.12 -19.62
N ARG A 116 5.82 -0.40 -19.41
CA ARG A 116 4.79 -0.28 -20.46
C ARG A 116 4.54 1.15 -20.95
N ARG A 117 5.00 2.18 -20.23
CA ARG A 117 4.92 3.60 -20.64
C ARG A 117 6.08 4.04 -21.54
N ARG A 118 7.16 3.25 -21.58
CA ARG A 118 8.29 3.52 -22.48
C ARG A 118 7.87 3.28 -23.92
N ASP A 119 8.66 3.81 -24.85
CA ASP A 119 8.50 3.47 -26.26
C ASP A 119 8.56 1.93 -26.43
N THR A 120 7.68 1.38 -27.25
CA THR A 120 7.54 -0.08 -27.44
C THR A 120 8.87 -0.75 -27.81
N LEU A 121 9.75 -0.08 -28.57
CA LEU A 121 11.06 -0.59 -28.95
C LEU A 121 12.06 -0.59 -27.79
N GLU A 122 11.79 0.15 -26.74
CA GLU A 122 12.64 0.24 -25.54
C GLU A 122 12.14 -0.65 -24.39
N GLN A 123 10.96 -1.27 -24.53
CA GLN A 123 10.39 -2.11 -23.49
C GLN A 123 11.13 -3.45 -23.41
N SER A 124 11.48 -3.84 -22.18
CA SER A 124 12.07 -5.15 -21.91
C SER A 124 10.98 -6.18 -21.61
N ALA A 125 10.67 -7.04 -22.59
CA ALA A 125 9.74 -8.16 -22.39
C ALA A 125 10.23 -9.12 -21.28
N GLY A 126 11.54 -9.29 -21.14
CA GLY A 126 12.15 -10.12 -20.10
C GLY A 126 11.87 -9.57 -18.69
N TRP A 127 12.05 -8.27 -18.46
CA TRP A 127 11.74 -7.65 -17.18
C TRP A 127 10.25 -7.67 -16.88
N ILE A 128 9.38 -7.35 -17.85
CA ILE A 128 7.93 -7.43 -17.69
C ILE A 128 7.52 -8.84 -17.27
N LYS A 129 8.08 -9.87 -17.92
CA LYS A 129 7.81 -11.27 -17.56
C LYS A 129 8.25 -11.58 -16.12
N GLN A 130 9.46 -11.18 -15.74
CA GLN A 130 9.99 -11.43 -14.39
C GLN A 130 9.10 -10.79 -13.31
N TRP A 131 8.67 -9.55 -13.50
CA TRP A 131 7.77 -8.88 -12.55
C TRP A 131 6.37 -9.52 -12.53
N LYS A 132 5.83 -9.92 -13.67
CA LYS A 132 4.57 -10.69 -13.72
C LYS A 132 4.68 -12.01 -12.95
N ASP A 133 5.76 -12.74 -13.14
CA ASP A 133 6.01 -13.99 -12.40
C ASP A 133 6.13 -13.73 -10.88
N GLN A 134 6.69 -12.60 -10.46
CA GLN A 134 6.73 -12.17 -9.06
C GLN A 134 5.33 -11.87 -8.52
N VAL A 135 4.50 -11.11 -9.27
CA VAL A 135 3.10 -10.83 -8.90
C VAL A 135 2.32 -12.13 -8.75
N THR A 136 2.42 -13.05 -9.71
CA THR A 136 1.70 -14.34 -9.67
C THR A 136 2.09 -15.15 -8.43
N ARG A 137 3.40 -15.33 -8.16
CA ARG A 137 3.85 -16.06 -6.96
C ARG A 137 3.38 -15.41 -5.65
N SER A 138 3.30 -14.08 -5.62
CA SER A 138 2.79 -13.35 -4.46
C SER A 138 1.30 -13.61 -4.25
N LEU A 139 0.51 -13.58 -5.32
CA LEU A 139 -0.92 -13.87 -5.29
C LEU A 139 -1.20 -15.31 -4.86
N ASP A 140 -0.46 -16.28 -5.40
CA ASP A 140 -0.59 -17.71 -5.04
C ASP A 140 -0.34 -17.92 -3.54
N LEU A 141 0.72 -17.29 -2.98
CA LEU A 141 1.01 -17.36 -1.56
C LEU A 141 -0.06 -16.67 -0.71
N MET A 142 -0.55 -15.52 -1.15
CA MET A 142 -1.60 -14.77 -0.46
C MET A 142 -2.91 -15.57 -0.44
N ASP A 143 -3.32 -16.16 -1.56
CA ASP A 143 -4.52 -16.99 -1.67
C ASP A 143 -4.45 -18.19 -0.73
N ALA A 144 -3.32 -18.91 -0.75
CA ALA A 144 -3.10 -20.08 0.10
C ALA A 144 -3.07 -19.74 1.60
N SER A 145 -2.71 -18.50 1.96
CA SER A 145 -2.53 -18.08 3.36
C SER A 145 -3.52 -17.02 3.86
N ILE A 146 -4.53 -16.66 3.07
CA ILE A 146 -5.50 -15.59 3.43
C ILE A 146 -6.17 -15.85 4.80
N ASN A 147 -6.45 -17.10 5.14
CA ASN A 147 -7.05 -17.49 6.40
C ASN A 147 -6.11 -17.34 7.62
N THR A 148 -4.84 -17.00 7.39
CA THR A 148 -3.87 -16.71 8.47
C THR A 148 -3.87 -15.24 8.88
N LEU A 149 -4.60 -14.39 8.17
CA LEU A 149 -4.78 -12.98 8.58
C LEU A 149 -5.56 -12.91 9.89
N PRO A 150 -5.23 -11.96 10.77
CA PRO A 150 -6.00 -11.72 11.99
C PRO A 150 -7.48 -11.44 11.66
N VAL A 151 -8.37 -11.88 12.56
CA VAL A 151 -9.81 -11.55 12.45
C VAL A 151 -10.03 -10.05 12.62
N GLN A 152 -9.28 -9.43 13.53
CA GLN A 152 -9.30 -7.98 13.71
C GLN A 152 -8.52 -7.28 12.61
N ILE A 153 -8.95 -6.07 12.26
CA ILE A 153 -8.26 -5.24 11.27
C ILE A 153 -6.81 -4.99 11.69
N SER A 154 -5.90 -5.11 10.75
CA SER A 154 -4.47 -4.87 10.95
C SER A 154 -3.84 -4.20 9.75
N LEU A 155 -2.59 -3.75 9.86
CA LEU A 155 -1.83 -3.20 8.74
C LEU A 155 -1.71 -4.19 7.57
N ALA A 156 -1.70 -5.50 7.84
CA ALA A 156 -1.66 -6.54 6.81
C ALA A 156 -2.86 -6.44 5.85
N GLN A 157 -4.09 -6.33 6.40
CA GLN A 157 -5.30 -6.21 5.58
C GLN A 157 -5.35 -4.87 4.82
N LEU A 158 -4.90 -3.76 5.42
CA LEU A 158 -4.82 -2.47 4.74
C LEU A 158 -3.85 -2.52 3.56
N SER A 159 -2.68 -3.13 3.76
CA SER A 159 -1.66 -3.30 2.72
C SER A 159 -2.19 -4.19 1.58
N LEU A 160 -2.83 -5.30 1.92
CA LEU A 160 -3.43 -6.22 0.96
C LEU A 160 -4.55 -5.55 0.16
N GLY A 161 -5.46 -4.84 0.83
CA GLY A 161 -6.54 -4.10 0.16
C GLY A 161 -6.03 -3.03 -0.80
N ALA A 162 -4.98 -2.29 -0.42
CA ALA A 162 -4.34 -1.32 -1.29
C ALA A 162 -3.69 -1.99 -2.51
N ALA A 163 -3.01 -3.13 -2.30
CA ALA A 163 -2.29 -3.85 -3.33
C ALA A 163 -3.23 -4.47 -4.37
N LEU A 164 -4.27 -5.19 -3.94
CA LEU A 164 -5.25 -5.80 -4.85
C LEU A 164 -6.02 -4.75 -5.65
N GLY A 165 -6.42 -3.65 -5.02
CA GLY A 165 -7.07 -2.55 -5.73
C GLY A 165 -6.15 -1.86 -6.75
N TYR A 166 -4.85 -1.88 -6.54
CA TYR A 166 -3.89 -1.36 -7.52
C TYR A 166 -3.71 -2.31 -8.71
N LEU A 167 -3.76 -3.63 -8.48
CA LEU A 167 -3.78 -4.63 -9.56
C LEU A 167 -5.00 -4.41 -10.46
N ASP A 168 -6.20 -4.27 -9.89
CA ASP A 168 -7.41 -3.99 -10.66
C ASP A 168 -7.30 -2.71 -11.48
N PHE A 169 -6.72 -1.68 -10.88
CA PHE A 169 -6.59 -0.37 -11.54
C PHE A 169 -5.54 -0.37 -12.65
N ARG A 170 -4.44 -1.13 -12.53
CA ARG A 170 -3.28 -1.03 -13.43
C ARG A 170 -3.07 -2.23 -14.33
N LEU A 171 -3.51 -3.40 -13.92
CA LEU A 171 -3.37 -4.65 -14.64
C LEU A 171 -4.73 -5.36 -14.79
N PRO A 172 -5.75 -4.71 -15.39
CA PRO A 172 -7.07 -5.31 -15.54
C PRO A 172 -7.05 -6.57 -16.43
N ASP A 173 -5.98 -6.74 -17.22
CA ASP A 173 -5.70 -7.93 -18.03
C ASP A 173 -5.19 -9.12 -17.20
N LEU A 174 -4.88 -8.93 -15.92
CA LEU A 174 -4.47 -9.99 -15.00
C LEU A 174 -5.71 -10.61 -14.35
N ASP A 175 -6.05 -11.82 -14.80
CA ASP A 175 -7.21 -12.58 -14.30
C ASP A 175 -6.93 -13.23 -12.93
N TRP A 176 -6.50 -12.42 -11.96
CA TRP A 176 -6.09 -12.91 -10.66
C TRP A 176 -7.26 -13.47 -9.82
N ARG A 177 -8.48 -12.97 -10.02
CA ARG A 177 -9.64 -13.43 -9.24
C ARG A 177 -10.02 -14.88 -9.54
N ASN A 178 -9.96 -15.28 -10.80
CA ASN A 178 -10.22 -16.68 -11.17
C ASN A 178 -9.08 -17.61 -10.73
N GLN A 179 -7.85 -17.09 -10.67
CA GLN A 179 -6.69 -17.86 -10.23
C GLN A 179 -6.60 -17.98 -8.70
N CYS A 180 -7.09 -16.97 -7.96
CA CYS A 180 -6.98 -16.84 -6.51
C CYS A 180 -8.37 -16.61 -5.88
N PRO A 181 -9.26 -17.62 -5.87
CA PRO A 181 -10.67 -17.46 -5.49
C PRO A 181 -10.87 -17.12 -4.00
N ALA A 182 -10.02 -17.61 -3.10
CA ALA A 182 -10.12 -17.29 -1.67
C ALA A 182 -9.75 -15.82 -1.41
N LEU A 183 -8.71 -15.34 -2.08
CA LEU A 183 -8.28 -13.96 -2.04
C LEU A 183 -9.33 -13.02 -2.67
N ALA A 184 -9.95 -13.44 -3.77
CA ALA A 184 -11.02 -12.70 -4.43
C ALA A 184 -12.24 -12.51 -3.51
N ALA A 185 -12.70 -13.59 -2.87
CA ALA A 185 -13.82 -13.55 -1.92
C ALA A 185 -13.50 -12.61 -0.73
N TRP A 186 -12.29 -12.67 -0.19
CA TRP A 186 -11.84 -11.79 0.87
C TRP A 186 -11.87 -10.31 0.41
N TYR A 187 -11.33 -10.04 -0.78
CA TYR A 187 -11.27 -8.67 -1.30
C TYR A 187 -12.64 -8.09 -1.63
N ASP A 188 -13.56 -8.89 -2.16
CA ASP A 188 -14.93 -8.49 -2.45
C ASP A 188 -15.67 -8.04 -1.17
N ASP A 189 -15.35 -8.65 -0.02
CA ASP A 189 -15.90 -8.22 1.27
C ASP A 189 -15.13 -7.01 1.83
N PHE A 190 -13.81 -7.05 1.84
CA PHE A 190 -12.97 -5.99 2.38
C PHE A 190 -13.14 -4.66 1.63
N SER A 191 -13.37 -4.72 0.32
CA SER A 191 -13.56 -3.53 -0.53
C SER A 191 -14.81 -2.72 -0.20
N LYS A 192 -15.79 -3.29 0.52
CA LYS A 192 -17.01 -2.59 0.97
C LYS A 192 -16.79 -1.63 2.13
N ARG A 193 -15.64 -1.70 2.80
CA ARG A 193 -15.32 -0.81 3.91
C ARG A 193 -15.27 0.65 3.46
N ASP A 194 -15.77 1.56 4.29
CA ASP A 194 -15.79 3.00 3.99
C ASP A 194 -14.39 3.54 3.65
N ALA A 195 -13.35 3.09 4.36
CA ALA A 195 -11.98 3.47 4.08
C ALA A 195 -11.56 3.08 2.65
N MET A 196 -11.94 1.88 2.18
CA MET A 196 -11.64 1.40 0.83
C MET A 196 -12.37 2.22 -0.24
N GLN A 197 -13.64 2.55 -0.01
CA GLN A 197 -14.47 3.34 -0.93
C GLN A 197 -13.98 4.79 -1.03
N ASN A 198 -13.67 5.42 0.13
CA ASN A 198 -13.21 6.81 0.18
C ASN A 198 -11.76 7.01 -0.31
N THR A 199 -11.03 5.96 -0.58
CA THR A 199 -9.63 6.02 -1.02
C THR A 199 -9.40 5.41 -2.40
N TRP A 200 -10.46 5.07 -3.14
CA TRP A 200 -10.36 4.47 -4.46
C TRP A 200 -9.43 5.32 -5.38
N PRO A 201 -8.56 4.69 -6.19
CA PRO A 201 -7.72 5.42 -7.14
C PRO A 201 -8.57 6.02 -8.28
N GLU A 202 -8.28 7.28 -8.62
CA GLU A 202 -8.97 8.06 -9.65
C GLU A 202 -7.99 8.53 -10.75
#